data_eb642dedfda63e73e7621c31a90b855d
#
_entry.id   eb642dedfda63e73e7621c31a90b855d
#
_cell.length_a   1.000
_cell.length_b   1.000
_cell.length_c   1.000
_cell.angle_alpha   90.00
_cell.angle_beta   90.00
_cell.angle_gamma   90.00
#
_symmetry.space_group_name_H-M   'P 1'
#
loop_
_entity.id
_entity.type
_entity.pdbx_description
1 polymer ?
#
loop_
_entity_poly.entity_id
_entity_poly.type
_entity_poly.pdbx_seq_one_letter_code
_entity_poly.pdbx_strand_id
1 'polypeptide(L)'
;MYQAAQNRYQVIPYRRCGASGLMLPAVSLGLWHNFGDTAPYENMRALCRTAFDHGITHFDLANNYGPEPGAAERNFGKILRDDLGVYRDELIISTKAGYLMWDGPYGDWGSRKYLLASLDRSLQRMGLDYVDIFYHHRMDPNTPLEETMGALAQAVRSGKALYAGLSNYDGPTLEKAAAILDELHVPFVINQNRYSIFDRTIEHNGLKDTAAKLHKGIITFSPLAQGLLTDRYLHGIPADSRVHTDGRFLKEKDITPERLAQIRALNDLARQRGQTLAEIALAWLLHHDEVTTVLIGASKTQQILDNIKAVEHTTFTPDELAVIDRISK
;
A
#
# COMPACT_ATOMS: atom_id res chain seq x y z
N MET A 1 -16.13 24.09 6.76
CA MET A 1 -14.87 23.80 6.06
C MET A 1 -14.07 22.86 6.97
N TYR A 2 -13.49 21.79 6.46
CA TYR A 2 -12.66 20.88 7.26
C TYR A 2 -11.38 21.59 7.73
N GLN A 3 -11.01 21.35 8.99
CA GLN A 3 -9.74 21.81 9.57
C GLN A 3 -9.04 20.59 10.17
N ALA A 4 -7.83 20.34 9.73
CA ALA A 4 -7.05 19.20 10.20
C ALA A 4 -6.57 19.41 11.65
N ALA A 5 -6.45 18.30 12.40
CA ALA A 5 -5.93 18.32 13.76
C ALA A 5 -4.52 18.92 13.80
N GLN A 6 -4.27 19.85 14.72
CA GLN A 6 -2.99 20.56 14.83
C GLN A 6 -1.85 19.64 15.28
N ASN A 7 -2.16 18.63 16.09
CA ASN A 7 -1.18 17.67 16.63
C ASN A 7 -0.98 16.42 15.75
N ARG A 8 -1.52 16.37 14.52
CA ARG A 8 -1.51 15.19 13.66
C ARG A 8 -0.14 14.57 13.43
N TYR A 9 0.90 15.39 13.35
CA TYR A 9 2.28 14.91 13.14
C TYR A 9 2.95 14.31 14.38
N GLN A 10 2.28 14.30 15.51
CA GLN A 10 2.77 13.73 16.77
C GLN A 10 2.16 12.34 17.07
N VAL A 11 1.22 11.86 16.23
CA VAL A 11 0.44 10.65 16.51
C VAL A 11 1.18 9.39 16.07
N ILE A 12 1.80 9.42 14.88
CA ILE A 12 2.57 8.30 14.34
C ILE A 12 3.96 8.76 13.85
N PRO A 13 4.98 7.89 13.90
CA PRO A 13 6.30 8.22 13.41
C PRO A 13 6.35 8.28 11.88
N TYR A 14 7.29 9.07 11.36
CA TYR A 14 7.64 9.14 9.94
C TYR A 14 8.97 8.45 9.70
N ARG A 15 9.04 7.66 8.64
CA ARG A 15 10.22 6.87 8.27
C ARG A 15 10.76 7.34 6.93
N ARG A 16 12.08 7.43 6.82
CA ARG A 16 12.73 7.81 5.57
C ARG A 16 12.54 6.73 4.50
N CYS A 17 12.15 7.14 3.32
CA CYS A 17 11.98 6.24 2.18
C CYS A 17 13.34 5.93 1.53
N GLY A 18 13.98 4.87 1.99
CA GLY A 18 15.34 4.51 1.59
C GLY A 18 16.35 5.66 1.84
N ALA A 19 17.23 5.92 0.89
CA ALA A 19 18.20 7.01 0.95
C ALA A 19 17.67 8.35 0.41
N SER A 20 16.36 8.44 0.10
CA SER A 20 15.76 9.68 -0.43
C SER A 20 15.47 10.70 0.66
N GLY A 21 15.15 11.94 0.27
CA GLY A 21 14.64 12.97 1.19
C GLY A 21 13.19 12.77 1.62
N LEU A 22 12.45 11.83 0.98
CA LEU A 22 11.04 11.61 1.23
C LEU A 22 10.83 10.90 2.57
N MET A 23 9.95 11.46 3.39
CA MET A 23 9.47 10.84 4.62
C MET A 23 8.04 10.33 4.41
N LEU A 24 7.78 9.08 4.79
CA LEU A 24 6.44 8.51 4.79
C LEU A 24 5.99 8.19 6.21
N PRO A 25 4.68 8.32 6.53
CA PRO A 25 4.15 7.85 7.80
C PRO A 25 4.35 6.33 7.92
N ALA A 26 4.60 5.82 9.11
CA ALA A 26 4.76 4.37 9.31
C ALA A 26 3.53 3.56 8.87
N VAL A 27 2.35 4.21 8.85
CA VAL A 27 1.09 3.64 8.37
C VAL A 27 0.54 4.55 7.27
N SER A 28 0.18 3.98 6.12
CA SER A 28 -0.40 4.65 4.95
C SER A 28 -1.81 4.13 4.67
N LEU A 29 -2.68 4.93 4.05
CA LEU A 29 -4.05 4.53 3.71
C LEU A 29 -4.17 4.14 2.24
N GLY A 30 -4.55 2.87 1.99
CA GLY A 30 -4.86 2.34 0.67
C GLY A 30 -6.34 2.54 0.30
N LEU A 31 -6.58 3.10 -0.87
CA LEU A 31 -7.90 3.51 -1.34
C LEU A 31 -8.48 2.51 -2.37
N TRP A 32 -8.34 1.21 -2.10
CA TRP A 32 -8.73 0.19 -3.07
C TRP A 32 -10.23 -0.17 -2.98
N HIS A 33 -10.64 -0.94 -1.96
CA HIS A 33 -11.97 -1.58 -1.92
C HIS A 33 -13.13 -0.65 -1.54
N ASN A 34 -12.87 0.30 -0.63
CA ASN A 34 -13.92 1.10 0.02
C ASN A 34 -14.07 2.51 -0.59
N PHE A 35 -13.47 2.73 -1.76
CA PHE A 35 -13.45 4.02 -2.44
C PHE A 35 -14.08 3.99 -3.83
N GLY A 36 -14.78 2.90 -4.18
CA GLY A 36 -15.55 2.78 -5.42
C GLY A 36 -16.88 3.51 -5.38
N ASP A 37 -17.56 3.57 -6.52
CA ASP A 37 -18.81 4.33 -6.69
C ASP A 37 -20.00 3.74 -5.89
N THR A 38 -19.89 2.49 -5.43
CA THR A 38 -20.91 1.85 -4.57
C THR A 38 -20.72 2.14 -3.07
N ALA A 39 -19.59 2.71 -2.66
CA ALA A 39 -19.34 3.05 -1.26
C ALA A 39 -19.93 4.44 -0.92
N PRO A 40 -20.47 4.63 0.30
CA PRO A 40 -21.00 5.93 0.71
C PRO A 40 -19.90 7.01 0.74
N TYR A 41 -20.13 8.12 0.03
CA TYR A 41 -19.14 9.20 -0.08
C TYR A 41 -18.73 9.77 1.29
N GLU A 42 -19.67 9.99 2.20
CA GLU A 42 -19.39 10.53 3.53
C GLU A 42 -18.53 9.58 4.37
N ASN A 43 -18.62 8.26 4.15
CA ASN A 43 -17.72 7.30 4.82
C ASN A 43 -16.28 7.41 4.25
N MET A 44 -16.14 7.49 2.92
CA MET A 44 -14.81 7.71 2.30
C MET A 44 -14.15 8.99 2.82
N ARG A 45 -14.93 10.05 2.90
CA ARG A 45 -14.53 11.36 3.41
C ARG A 45 -14.12 11.29 4.89
N ALA A 46 -14.91 10.60 5.72
CA ALA A 46 -14.58 10.36 7.13
C ALA A 46 -13.29 9.57 7.30
N LEU A 47 -13.07 8.52 6.49
CA LEU A 47 -11.84 7.73 6.50
C LEU A 47 -10.60 8.60 6.18
N CYS A 48 -10.67 9.42 5.12
CA CYS A 48 -9.55 10.29 4.74
C CYS A 48 -9.26 11.36 5.79
N ARG A 49 -10.29 11.99 6.35
CA ARG A 49 -10.13 12.99 7.44
C ARG A 49 -9.53 12.34 8.68
N THR A 50 -10.07 11.20 9.13
CA THR A 50 -9.54 10.48 10.31
C THR A 50 -8.09 10.09 10.10
N ALA A 51 -7.74 9.59 8.90
CA ALA A 51 -6.36 9.25 8.57
C ALA A 51 -5.44 10.48 8.68
N PHE A 52 -5.79 11.58 8.05
CA PHE A 52 -4.98 12.79 8.05
C PHE A 52 -4.88 13.42 9.44
N ASP A 53 -5.98 13.47 10.20
CA ASP A 53 -6.01 13.97 11.58
C ASP A 53 -5.11 13.16 12.53
N HIS A 54 -4.74 11.93 12.16
CA HIS A 54 -3.87 11.06 12.94
C HIS A 54 -2.50 10.81 12.28
N GLY A 55 -2.08 11.70 11.37
CA GLY A 55 -0.72 11.71 10.82
C GLY A 55 -0.52 10.82 9.60
N ILE A 56 -1.55 10.16 9.09
CA ILE A 56 -1.46 9.44 7.82
C ILE A 56 -1.52 10.45 6.69
N THR A 57 -0.37 10.84 6.17
CA THR A 57 -0.24 11.81 5.07
C THR A 57 -0.16 11.14 3.69
N HIS A 58 0.05 9.82 3.63
CA HIS A 58 0.17 9.07 2.38
C HIS A 58 -1.14 8.34 2.04
N PHE A 59 -1.69 8.71 0.88
CA PHE A 59 -2.88 8.10 0.27
C PHE A 59 -2.48 7.39 -1.02
N ASP A 60 -2.70 6.07 -1.05
CA ASP A 60 -2.25 5.22 -2.14
C ASP A 60 -3.40 4.74 -3.00
N LEU A 61 -3.35 5.09 -4.28
CA LEU A 61 -4.32 4.77 -5.30
C LEU A 61 -3.73 3.91 -6.43
N ALA A 62 -4.57 3.58 -7.39
CA ALA A 62 -4.20 3.09 -8.72
C ALA A 62 -5.32 3.43 -9.72
N ASN A 63 -4.96 3.51 -11.00
CA ASN A 63 -5.92 3.83 -12.05
C ASN A 63 -7.11 2.86 -12.11
N ASN A 64 -6.90 1.58 -11.74
CA ASN A 64 -7.92 0.52 -11.77
C ASN A 64 -8.66 0.30 -10.44
N TYR A 65 -8.43 1.15 -9.41
CA TYR A 65 -9.06 0.99 -8.11
C TYR A 65 -10.53 1.45 -8.10
N GLY A 66 -11.32 0.77 -7.24
CA GLY A 66 -12.77 0.88 -7.11
C GLY A 66 -13.48 -0.30 -7.78
N PRO A 67 -14.80 -0.52 -7.56
CA PRO A 67 -15.57 -1.49 -8.35
C PRO A 67 -15.59 -1.14 -9.83
N GLU A 68 -15.69 0.17 -10.19
CA GLU A 68 -15.43 0.65 -11.53
C GLU A 68 -13.99 1.20 -11.62
N PRO A 69 -13.17 0.76 -12.61
CA PRO A 69 -11.85 1.31 -12.78
C PRO A 69 -11.85 2.85 -12.85
N GLY A 70 -10.99 3.47 -12.03
CA GLY A 70 -10.91 4.93 -11.90
C GLY A 70 -11.86 5.55 -10.87
N ALA A 71 -12.78 4.78 -10.29
CA ALA A 71 -13.75 5.30 -9.31
C ALA A 71 -13.05 5.81 -8.04
N ALA A 72 -12.05 5.10 -7.53
CA ALA A 72 -11.32 5.54 -6.35
C ALA A 72 -10.63 6.90 -6.56
N GLU A 73 -9.99 7.10 -7.71
CA GLU A 73 -9.36 8.39 -8.05
C GLU A 73 -10.38 9.51 -8.22
N ARG A 74 -11.54 9.24 -8.87
CA ARG A 74 -12.62 10.25 -8.97
C ARG A 74 -13.17 10.66 -7.60
N ASN A 75 -13.38 9.69 -6.72
CA ASN A 75 -13.92 9.95 -5.40
C ASN A 75 -12.89 10.64 -4.50
N PHE A 76 -11.62 10.27 -4.59
CA PHE A 76 -10.56 10.97 -3.88
C PHE A 76 -10.37 12.40 -4.39
N GLY A 77 -10.49 12.64 -5.69
CA GLY A 77 -10.50 13.98 -6.28
C GLY A 77 -11.62 14.88 -5.72
N LYS A 78 -12.81 14.32 -5.46
CA LYS A 78 -13.88 15.05 -4.75
C LYS A 78 -13.47 15.39 -3.30
N ILE A 79 -12.85 14.43 -2.58
CA ILE A 79 -12.38 14.65 -1.20
C ILE A 79 -11.27 15.71 -1.15
N LEU A 80 -10.35 15.70 -2.12
CA LEU A 80 -9.35 16.76 -2.26
C LEU A 80 -10.03 18.12 -2.41
N ARG A 81 -10.95 18.26 -3.36
CA ARG A 81 -11.66 19.52 -3.60
C ARG A 81 -12.44 20.00 -2.38
N ASP A 82 -13.12 19.07 -1.69
CA ASP A 82 -14.06 19.42 -0.61
C ASP A 82 -13.34 19.64 0.75
N ASP A 83 -12.20 18.96 1.00
CA ASP A 83 -11.55 18.93 2.30
C ASP A 83 -10.03 19.07 2.29
N LEU A 84 -9.33 18.21 1.52
CA LEU A 84 -7.89 18.01 1.69
C LEU A 84 -7.02 18.86 0.73
N GLY A 85 -7.60 19.49 -0.27
CA GLY A 85 -6.84 20.22 -1.28
C GLY A 85 -6.02 21.39 -0.73
N VAL A 86 -6.49 22.04 0.33
CA VAL A 86 -5.75 23.11 1.04
C VAL A 86 -4.48 22.62 1.73
N TYR A 87 -4.36 21.29 1.90
CA TYR A 87 -3.19 20.61 2.48
C TYR A 87 -2.36 19.84 1.44
N ARG A 88 -2.52 20.12 0.13
CA ARG A 88 -1.85 19.37 -0.95
C ARG A 88 -0.35 19.19 -0.70
N ASP A 89 0.32 20.23 -0.23
CA ASP A 89 1.78 20.22 0.02
C ASP A 89 2.18 19.39 1.26
N GLU A 90 1.20 19.02 2.08
CA GLU A 90 1.40 18.16 3.25
C GLU A 90 1.04 16.69 2.96
N LEU A 91 0.51 16.41 1.77
CA LEU A 91 0.06 15.07 1.37
C LEU A 91 1.07 14.41 0.44
N ILE A 92 1.23 13.11 0.59
CA ILE A 92 1.85 12.23 -0.39
C ILE A 92 0.74 11.46 -1.09
N ILE A 93 0.55 11.73 -2.36
CA ILE A 93 -0.46 11.08 -3.19
C ILE A 93 0.24 10.20 -4.21
N SER A 94 -0.05 8.89 -4.17
CA SER A 94 0.51 7.95 -5.13
C SER A 94 -0.58 7.33 -5.98
N THR A 95 -0.26 7.07 -7.25
CA THR A 95 -1.09 6.26 -8.14
C THR A 95 -0.25 5.35 -9.01
N LYS A 96 -0.90 4.38 -9.66
CA LYS A 96 -0.24 3.29 -10.38
C LYS A 96 -0.96 3.00 -11.69
N ALA A 97 -0.23 2.47 -12.67
CA ALA A 97 -0.77 1.87 -13.89
C ALA A 97 -0.04 0.58 -14.22
N GLY A 98 -0.76 -0.43 -14.75
CA GLY A 98 -0.20 -1.75 -15.09
C GLY A 98 -1.23 -2.87 -15.12
N TYR A 99 -2.44 -2.63 -14.66
CA TYR A 99 -3.57 -3.57 -14.76
C TYR A 99 -4.61 -3.05 -15.73
N LEU A 100 -5.47 -3.96 -16.22
CA LEU A 100 -6.48 -3.69 -17.24
C LEU A 100 -7.39 -2.52 -16.83
N MET A 101 -7.50 -1.55 -17.72
CA MET A 101 -8.41 -0.39 -17.62
C MET A 101 -9.47 -0.37 -18.71
N TRP A 102 -9.17 -0.88 -19.89
CA TRP A 102 -10.09 -1.01 -21.02
C TRP A 102 -9.63 -2.12 -21.96
N ASP A 103 -10.53 -2.68 -22.72
CA ASP A 103 -10.24 -3.77 -23.65
C ASP A 103 -9.36 -3.31 -24.82
N GLY A 104 -8.60 -4.28 -25.37
CA GLY A 104 -7.73 -4.08 -26.52
C GLY A 104 -6.26 -3.90 -26.15
N PRO A 105 -5.40 -3.62 -27.11
CA PRO A 105 -3.93 -3.75 -26.95
C PRO A 105 -3.27 -2.57 -26.20
N TYR A 106 -4.04 -1.55 -25.81
CA TYR A 106 -3.49 -0.32 -25.22
C TYR A 106 -4.00 -0.03 -23.80
N GLY A 107 -4.74 -0.96 -23.21
CA GLY A 107 -5.42 -0.74 -21.92
C GLY A 107 -4.81 -1.48 -20.73
N ASP A 108 -3.63 -2.12 -20.89
CA ASP A 108 -3.01 -2.98 -19.87
C ASP A 108 -1.47 -2.97 -19.97
N TRP A 109 -0.79 -3.51 -18.96
CA TRP A 109 0.65 -3.79 -18.86
C TRP A 109 1.54 -2.55 -18.78
N GLY A 110 2.77 -2.62 -19.35
CA GLY A 110 3.84 -1.66 -19.09
C GLY A 110 4.27 -0.81 -20.29
N SER A 111 3.53 -0.82 -21.42
CA SER A 111 3.92 -0.03 -22.57
C SER A 111 3.95 1.49 -22.25
N ARG A 112 4.89 2.19 -22.88
CA ARG A 112 5.00 3.65 -22.76
C ARG A 112 3.68 4.37 -23.07
N LYS A 113 2.98 3.91 -24.12
CA LYS A 113 1.68 4.48 -24.50
C LYS A 113 0.65 4.36 -23.38
N TYR A 114 0.55 3.17 -22.77
CA TYR A 114 -0.43 2.90 -21.71
C TYR A 114 -0.09 3.66 -20.42
N LEU A 115 1.17 3.64 -19.98
CA LEU A 115 1.57 4.28 -18.72
C LEU A 115 1.36 5.79 -18.75
N LEU A 116 1.79 6.47 -19.81
CA LEU A 116 1.63 7.94 -19.90
C LEU A 116 0.18 8.37 -20.06
N ALA A 117 -0.60 7.68 -20.91
CA ALA A 117 -2.04 7.95 -21.03
C ALA A 117 -2.79 7.69 -19.71
N SER A 118 -2.39 6.64 -18.96
CA SER A 118 -2.99 6.33 -17.66
C SER A 118 -2.70 7.40 -16.63
N LEU A 119 -1.46 7.88 -16.54
CA LEU A 119 -1.10 8.98 -15.63
C LEU A 119 -1.91 10.24 -15.93
N ASP A 120 -2.02 10.64 -17.20
CA ASP A 120 -2.79 11.83 -17.59
C ASP A 120 -4.26 11.71 -17.16
N ARG A 121 -4.87 10.55 -17.39
CA ARG A 121 -6.24 10.28 -16.94
C ARG A 121 -6.38 10.22 -15.42
N SER A 122 -5.39 9.69 -14.70
CA SER A 122 -5.37 9.68 -13.24
C SER A 122 -5.33 11.09 -12.66
N LEU A 123 -4.46 11.94 -13.19
CA LEU A 123 -4.40 13.36 -12.81
C LEU A 123 -5.72 14.08 -13.06
N GLN A 124 -6.35 13.88 -14.24
CA GLN A 124 -7.65 14.45 -14.56
C GLN A 124 -8.76 13.98 -13.59
N ARG A 125 -8.80 12.66 -13.25
CA ARG A 125 -9.79 12.13 -12.30
C ARG A 125 -9.64 12.73 -10.90
N MET A 126 -8.40 12.93 -10.45
CA MET A 126 -8.12 13.49 -9.13
C MET A 126 -8.14 15.03 -9.10
N GLY A 127 -8.11 15.70 -10.28
CA GLY A 127 -8.00 17.16 -10.36
C GLY A 127 -6.65 17.66 -9.86
N LEU A 128 -5.57 16.96 -10.19
CA LEU A 128 -4.19 17.26 -9.78
C LEU A 128 -3.31 17.56 -10.99
N ASP A 129 -2.31 18.42 -10.80
CA ASP A 129 -1.27 18.68 -11.78
C ASP A 129 -0.15 17.61 -11.73
N TYR A 130 0.09 17.03 -10.55
CA TYR A 130 1.08 15.98 -10.32
C TYR A 130 0.69 15.04 -9.18
N VAL A 131 1.26 13.83 -9.19
CA VAL A 131 1.30 12.92 -8.05
C VAL A 131 2.71 12.90 -7.45
N ASP A 132 2.81 12.57 -6.16
CA ASP A 132 4.12 12.47 -5.50
C ASP A 132 4.87 11.22 -5.97
N ILE A 133 4.19 10.08 -6.05
CA ILE A 133 4.79 8.82 -6.53
C ILE A 133 3.92 8.22 -7.64
N PHE A 134 4.52 7.94 -8.80
CA PHE A 134 3.89 7.17 -9.87
C PHE A 134 4.52 5.80 -9.98
N TYR A 135 3.71 4.74 -9.84
CA TYR A 135 4.18 3.36 -9.89
C TYR A 135 3.88 2.68 -11.22
N HIS A 136 4.85 1.88 -11.71
CA HIS A 136 4.50 0.74 -12.55
C HIS A 136 3.96 -0.38 -11.66
N HIS A 137 2.71 -0.80 -11.91
CA HIS A 137 1.92 -1.58 -10.94
C HIS A 137 2.33 -3.06 -10.87
N ARG A 138 2.89 -3.63 -11.92
CA ARG A 138 3.39 -5.00 -11.99
C ARG A 138 4.40 -5.17 -13.12
N MET A 139 5.30 -6.15 -12.99
CA MET A 139 6.21 -6.51 -14.08
C MET A 139 5.44 -6.89 -15.33
N ASP A 140 5.90 -6.41 -16.49
CA ASP A 140 5.40 -6.79 -17.80
C ASP A 140 6.42 -7.71 -18.48
N PRO A 141 6.08 -9.00 -18.73
CA PRO A 141 7.02 -9.94 -19.33
C PRO A 141 7.26 -9.70 -20.82
N ASN A 142 6.44 -8.88 -21.48
CA ASN A 142 6.43 -8.70 -22.93
C ASN A 142 6.93 -7.34 -23.41
N THR A 143 6.97 -6.33 -22.52
CA THR A 143 7.50 -5.01 -22.83
C THR A 143 8.95 -4.91 -22.36
N PRO A 144 9.89 -4.43 -23.20
CA PRO A 144 11.25 -4.17 -22.76
C PRO A 144 11.28 -3.28 -21.52
N LEU A 145 12.11 -3.66 -20.53
CA LEU A 145 12.17 -2.94 -19.26
C LEU A 145 12.58 -1.47 -19.45
N GLU A 146 13.44 -1.21 -20.43
CA GLU A 146 13.90 0.13 -20.84
C GLU A 146 12.75 1.01 -21.32
N GLU A 147 11.75 0.46 -22.03
CA GLU A 147 10.57 1.21 -22.45
C GLU A 147 9.71 1.60 -21.25
N THR A 148 9.46 0.65 -20.34
CA THR A 148 8.68 0.88 -19.13
C THR A 148 9.37 1.91 -18.22
N MET A 149 10.66 1.75 -17.97
CA MET A 149 11.44 2.70 -17.15
C MET A 149 11.56 4.07 -17.82
N GLY A 150 11.69 4.10 -19.16
CA GLY A 150 11.66 5.33 -19.94
C GLY A 150 10.31 6.07 -19.86
N ALA A 151 9.19 5.35 -19.70
CA ALA A 151 7.88 5.95 -19.44
C ALA A 151 7.81 6.60 -18.06
N LEU A 152 8.31 5.93 -17.02
CA LEU A 152 8.40 6.53 -15.67
C LEU A 152 9.33 7.75 -15.65
N ALA A 153 10.46 7.67 -16.36
CA ALA A 153 11.38 8.80 -16.52
C ALA A 153 10.69 10.01 -17.17
N GLN A 154 9.87 9.77 -18.20
CA GLN A 154 9.11 10.84 -18.84
C GLN A 154 8.06 11.44 -17.90
N ALA A 155 7.38 10.63 -17.10
CA ALA A 155 6.41 11.09 -16.11
C ALA A 155 7.07 12.06 -15.10
N VAL A 156 8.26 11.71 -14.60
CA VAL A 156 9.01 12.54 -13.66
C VAL A 156 9.54 13.81 -14.34
N ARG A 157 10.19 13.70 -15.50
CA ARG A 157 10.76 14.84 -16.22
C ARG A 157 9.73 15.85 -16.69
N SER A 158 8.50 15.41 -16.97
CA SER A 158 7.39 16.31 -17.31
C SER A 158 6.73 16.98 -16.10
N GLY A 159 7.20 16.68 -14.88
CA GLY A 159 6.64 17.24 -13.64
C GLY A 159 5.30 16.63 -13.23
N LYS A 160 4.84 15.57 -13.90
CA LYS A 160 3.58 14.88 -13.59
C LYS A 160 3.70 13.88 -12.44
N ALA A 161 4.93 13.53 -12.06
CA ALA A 161 5.25 12.77 -10.85
C ALA A 161 6.55 13.32 -10.25
N LEU A 162 6.68 13.32 -8.92
CA LEU A 162 7.93 13.73 -8.27
C LEU A 162 8.91 12.57 -8.17
N TYR A 163 8.42 11.37 -7.92
CA TYR A 163 9.20 10.16 -7.75
C TYR A 163 8.63 8.99 -8.57
N ALA A 164 9.50 8.10 -9.00
CA ALA A 164 9.13 6.82 -9.56
C ALA A 164 9.02 5.76 -8.46
N GLY A 165 8.05 4.87 -8.59
CA GLY A 165 7.89 3.66 -7.77
C GLY A 165 7.68 2.43 -8.64
N LEU A 166 7.97 1.25 -8.09
CA LEU A 166 7.71 -0.03 -8.73
C LEU A 166 6.83 -0.88 -7.80
N SER A 167 6.05 -1.80 -8.37
CA SER A 167 5.19 -2.67 -7.58
C SER A 167 5.18 -4.09 -8.14
N ASN A 168 5.14 -5.09 -7.26
CA ASN A 168 5.14 -6.50 -7.63
C ASN A 168 6.36 -6.92 -8.47
N TYR A 169 7.52 -6.33 -8.20
CA TYR A 169 8.81 -6.74 -8.76
C TYR A 169 9.48 -7.77 -7.87
N ASP A 170 10.27 -8.66 -8.45
CA ASP A 170 11.23 -9.51 -7.74
C ASP A 170 12.60 -8.82 -7.66
N GLY A 171 13.51 -9.39 -6.87
CA GLY A 171 14.84 -8.81 -6.65
C GLY A 171 15.65 -8.62 -7.93
N PRO A 172 15.82 -9.66 -8.78
CA PRO A 172 16.59 -9.54 -10.01
C PRO A 172 16.05 -8.49 -10.98
N THR A 173 14.73 -8.40 -11.13
CA THR A 173 14.10 -7.42 -12.03
C THR A 173 14.15 -6.03 -11.43
N LEU A 174 14.00 -5.90 -10.10
CA LEU A 174 14.16 -4.63 -9.39
C LEU A 174 15.56 -4.05 -9.58
N GLU A 175 16.61 -4.88 -9.48
CA GLU A 175 18.01 -4.44 -9.64
C GLU A 175 18.24 -3.87 -11.05
N LYS A 176 17.75 -4.56 -12.09
CA LYS A 176 17.84 -4.08 -13.49
C LYS A 176 17.06 -2.80 -13.71
N ALA A 177 15.82 -2.72 -13.20
CA ALA A 177 14.99 -1.52 -13.33
C ALA A 177 15.61 -0.32 -12.63
N ALA A 178 16.16 -0.52 -11.43
CA ALA A 178 16.85 0.53 -10.68
C ALA A 178 18.08 1.05 -11.42
N ALA A 179 18.90 0.17 -12.03
CA ALA A 179 20.05 0.59 -12.83
C ALA A 179 19.63 1.47 -14.03
N ILE A 180 18.57 1.08 -14.75
CA ILE A 180 18.05 1.89 -15.88
C ILE A 180 17.55 3.25 -15.38
N LEU A 181 16.80 3.30 -14.27
CA LEU A 181 16.29 4.56 -13.72
C LEU A 181 17.42 5.46 -13.22
N ASP A 182 18.49 4.89 -12.69
CA ASP A 182 19.70 5.61 -12.24
C ASP A 182 20.45 6.21 -13.44
N GLU A 183 20.66 5.45 -14.51
CA GLU A 183 21.22 5.96 -15.77
C GLU A 183 20.37 7.09 -16.37
N LEU A 184 19.06 7.01 -16.21
CA LEU A 184 18.12 8.05 -16.63
C LEU A 184 18.03 9.22 -15.66
N HIS A 185 18.78 9.22 -14.54
CA HIS A 185 18.73 10.23 -13.47
C HIS A 185 17.32 10.46 -12.93
N VAL A 186 16.57 9.39 -12.68
CA VAL A 186 15.19 9.43 -12.16
C VAL A 186 15.18 9.01 -10.70
N PRO A 187 14.57 9.79 -9.80
CA PRO A 187 14.45 9.44 -8.40
C PRO A 187 13.47 8.27 -8.19
N PHE A 188 13.97 7.04 -8.29
CA PHE A 188 13.27 5.83 -7.88
C PHE A 188 13.47 5.62 -6.39
N VAL A 189 12.37 5.57 -5.61
CA VAL A 189 12.49 5.64 -4.15
C VAL A 189 11.90 4.42 -3.42
N ILE A 190 10.93 3.71 -4.00
CA ILE A 190 10.15 2.73 -3.26
C ILE A 190 9.62 1.59 -4.13
N ASN A 191 9.55 0.38 -3.56
CA ASN A 191 8.86 -0.75 -4.17
C ASN A 191 7.68 -1.19 -3.32
N GLN A 192 6.51 -1.43 -3.94
CA GLN A 192 5.29 -1.85 -3.27
C GLN A 192 5.00 -3.32 -3.56
N ASN A 193 4.99 -4.16 -2.52
CA ASN A 193 4.74 -5.59 -2.64
C ASN A 193 3.79 -6.10 -1.56
N ARG A 194 3.16 -7.26 -1.85
CA ARG A 194 2.45 -8.01 -0.83
C ARG A 194 3.46 -8.52 0.20
N TYR A 195 3.18 -8.24 1.47
CA TYR A 195 3.97 -8.76 2.56
C TYR A 195 3.13 -8.80 3.85
N SER A 196 3.14 -9.93 4.51
CA SER A 196 2.47 -10.18 5.79
C SER A 196 3.11 -11.39 6.48
N ILE A 197 2.74 -11.68 7.71
CA ILE A 197 3.16 -12.90 8.40
C ILE A 197 2.83 -14.17 7.58
N PHE A 198 1.72 -14.16 6.81
CA PHE A 198 1.28 -15.29 5.98
C PHE A 198 1.71 -15.25 4.51
N ASP A 199 2.33 -14.18 4.07
CA ASP A 199 2.91 -14.08 2.72
C ASP A 199 4.29 -13.43 2.82
N ARG A 200 5.30 -14.26 2.76
CA ARG A 200 6.73 -13.88 2.90
C ARG A 200 7.49 -14.00 1.57
N THR A 201 6.79 -13.93 0.47
CA THR A 201 7.36 -14.10 -0.88
C THR A 201 8.55 -13.17 -1.12
N ILE A 202 8.50 -11.91 -0.64
CA ILE A 202 9.58 -10.94 -0.84
C ILE A 202 10.88 -11.28 -0.10
N GLU A 203 10.82 -12.16 0.92
CA GLU A 203 12.01 -12.68 1.60
C GLU A 203 12.73 -13.75 0.77
N HIS A 204 12.00 -14.43 -0.13
CA HIS A 204 12.51 -15.59 -0.89
C HIS A 204 12.80 -15.27 -2.36
N ASN A 205 12.18 -14.22 -2.93
CA ASN A 205 12.41 -13.82 -4.33
C ASN A 205 13.50 -12.75 -4.50
N GLY A 206 14.26 -12.47 -3.43
CA GLY A 206 15.38 -11.53 -3.43
C GLY A 206 14.98 -10.05 -3.37
N LEU A 207 13.67 -9.71 -3.33
CA LEU A 207 13.24 -8.30 -3.34
C LEU A 207 13.74 -7.55 -2.11
N LYS A 208 13.54 -8.12 -0.92
CA LYS A 208 13.87 -7.48 0.35
C LYS A 208 15.36 -7.14 0.42
N ASP A 209 16.22 -8.10 0.08
CA ASP A 209 17.67 -7.93 0.08
C ASP A 209 18.13 -6.91 -0.99
N THR A 210 17.53 -6.97 -2.19
CA THR A 210 17.83 -6.02 -3.27
C THR A 210 17.40 -4.60 -2.90
N ALA A 211 16.22 -4.41 -2.31
CA ALA A 211 15.76 -3.10 -1.88
C ALA A 211 16.67 -2.51 -0.80
N ALA A 212 17.09 -3.32 0.19
CA ALA A 212 18.05 -2.93 1.21
C ALA A 212 19.40 -2.53 0.60
N LYS A 213 19.98 -3.37 -0.27
CA LYS A 213 21.23 -3.12 -1.01
C LYS A 213 21.20 -1.81 -1.78
N LEU A 214 20.08 -1.52 -2.45
CA LEU A 214 19.88 -0.33 -3.27
C LEU A 214 19.40 0.89 -2.46
N HIS A 215 19.24 0.75 -1.15
CA HIS A 215 18.68 1.79 -0.28
C HIS A 215 17.33 2.32 -0.77
N LYS A 216 16.43 1.43 -1.18
CA LYS A 216 15.05 1.75 -1.58
C LYS A 216 14.08 1.36 -0.48
N GLY A 217 13.02 2.16 -0.31
CA GLY A 217 11.96 1.83 0.64
C GLY A 217 11.10 0.65 0.15
N ILE A 218 10.45 -0.03 1.10
CA ILE A 218 9.41 -1.02 0.83
C ILE A 218 8.11 -0.52 1.45
N ILE A 219 7.04 -0.51 0.67
CA ILE A 219 5.67 -0.36 1.16
C ILE A 219 4.94 -1.69 1.00
N THR A 220 4.27 -2.13 2.06
CA THR A 220 3.64 -3.45 2.07
C THR A 220 2.12 -3.34 1.95
N PHE A 221 1.54 -3.98 0.93
CA PHE A 221 0.09 -4.10 0.82
C PHE A 221 -0.42 -5.45 1.35
N SER A 222 -1.71 -5.53 1.67
CA SER A 222 -2.35 -6.67 2.35
C SER A 222 -1.65 -7.10 3.65
N PRO A 223 -1.21 -6.17 4.51
CA PRO A 223 -0.45 -6.50 5.72
C PRO A 223 -1.24 -7.37 6.69
N LEU A 224 -2.57 -7.30 6.66
CA LEU A 224 -3.48 -8.12 7.47
C LEU A 224 -4.01 -9.37 6.73
N ALA A 225 -3.35 -9.80 5.65
CA ALA A 225 -3.70 -11.00 4.88
C ALA A 225 -5.22 -11.10 4.57
N GLN A 226 -5.79 -10.04 3.98
CA GLN A 226 -7.22 -9.92 3.65
C GLN A 226 -8.16 -9.97 4.87
N GLY A 227 -7.64 -9.69 6.06
CA GLY A 227 -8.37 -9.72 7.33
C GLY A 227 -8.15 -11.01 8.15
N LEU A 228 -7.39 -12.00 7.64
CA LEU A 228 -7.07 -13.21 8.39
C LEU A 228 -6.23 -12.92 9.65
N LEU A 229 -5.40 -11.89 9.61
CA LEU A 229 -4.61 -11.43 10.75
C LEU A 229 -5.37 -10.38 11.58
N THR A 230 -6.66 -10.66 11.82
CA THR A 230 -7.52 -9.92 12.75
C THR A 230 -8.33 -10.92 13.59
N ASP A 231 -9.01 -10.46 14.61
CA ASP A 231 -9.86 -11.26 15.48
C ASP A 231 -11.12 -11.82 14.79
N ARG A 232 -11.47 -11.32 13.61
CA ARG A 232 -12.70 -11.66 12.88
C ARG A 232 -12.88 -13.17 12.62
N TYR A 233 -11.78 -13.91 12.44
CA TYR A 233 -11.82 -15.33 12.07
C TYR A 233 -11.56 -16.27 13.24
N LEU A 234 -11.35 -15.78 14.47
CA LEU A 234 -11.07 -16.61 15.65
C LEU A 234 -12.18 -17.62 15.96
N HIS A 235 -13.42 -17.24 15.67
CA HIS A 235 -14.64 -18.02 15.98
C HIS A 235 -15.36 -18.56 14.73
N GLY A 236 -14.73 -18.50 13.56
CA GLY A 236 -15.31 -18.94 12.30
C GLY A 236 -15.31 -17.84 11.23
N ILE A 237 -16.01 -18.07 10.11
CA ILE A 237 -16.10 -17.12 9.00
C ILE A 237 -17.29 -16.20 9.24
N PRO A 238 -17.09 -14.86 9.42
CA PRO A 238 -18.21 -13.93 9.60
C PRO A 238 -19.06 -13.82 8.34
N ALA A 239 -20.37 -13.60 8.48
CA ALA A 239 -21.28 -13.46 7.34
C ALA A 239 -20.93 -12.25 6.43
N ASP A 240 -20.37 -11.19 7.01
CA ASP A 240 -19.89 -9.99 6.32
C ASP A 240 -18.40 -10.09 5.90
N SER A 241 -17.81 -11.28 5.91
CA SER A 241 -16.42 -11.49 5.53
C SER A 241 -16.22 -11.32 4.01
N ARG A 242 -14.98 -11.04 3.62
CA ARG A 242 -14.61 -10.96 2.19
C ARG A 242 -14.83 -12.29 1.44
N VAL A 243 -14.84 -13.40 2.13
CA VAL A 243 -15.19 -14.72 1.54
C VAL A 243 -16.56 -14.66 0.89
N HIS A 244 -17.52 -13.99 1.52
CA HIS A 244 -18.91 -13.90 1.05
C HIS A 244 -19.20 -12.64 0.23
N THR A 245 -18.47 -11.55 0.48
CA THR A 245 -18.75 -10.23 -0.15
C THR A 245 -17.84 -9.95 -1.34
N ASP A 246 -16.62 -10.50 -1.38
CA ASP A 246 -15.66 -10.36 -2.48
C ASP A 246 -14.70 -11.57 -2.52
N GLY A 247 -15.19 -12.68 -3.02
CA GLY A 247 -14.45 -13.95 -3.12
C GLY A 247 -13.26 -13.97 -4.10
N ARG A 248 -12.88 -12.83 -4.69
CA ARG A 248 -11.76 -12.75 -5.63
C ARG A 248 -10.40 -13.01 -4.98
N PHE A 249 -10.21 -12.53 -3.74
CA PHE A 249 -8.89 -12.50 -3.08
C PHE A 249 -8.80 -13.36 -1.83
N LEU A 250 -9.93 -13.73 -1.22
CA LEU A 250 -10.02 -14.65 -0.10
C LEU A 250 -11.20 -15.58 -0.33
N LYS A 251 -10.93 -16.88 -0.35
CA LYS A 251 -11.93 -17.93 -0.56
C LYS A 251 -12.06 -18.78 0.68
N GLU A 252 -13.18 -19.44 0.86
CA GLU A 252 -13.41 -20.35 2.00
C GLU A 252 -12.34 -21.45 2.12
N LYS A 253 -11.88 -21.98 0.99
CA LYS A 253 -10.78 -22.97 0.93
C LYS A 253 -9.45 -22.48 1.49
N ASP A 254 -9.24 -21.15 1.60
CA ASP A 254 -8.02 -20.54 2.14
C ASP A 254 -8.05 -20.47 3.68
N ILE A 255 -9.23 -20.77 4.29
CA ILE A 255 -9.46 -20.78 5.73
C ILE A 255 -9.50 -22.22 6.22
N THR A 256 -8.37 -22.90 6.16
CA THR A 256 -8.22 -24.30 6.60
C THR A 256 -8.15 -24.38 8.13
N PRO A 257 -8.40 -25.57 8.73
CA PRO A 257 -8.19 -25.80 10.17
C PRO A 257 -6.76 -25.41 10.62
N GLU A 258 -5.75 -25.69 9.80
CA GLU A 258 -4.35 -25.35 10.06
C GLU A 258 -4.17 -23.84 10.09
N ARG A 259 -4.75 -23.12 9.11
CA ARG A 259 -4.72 -21.65 9.08
C ARG A 259 -5.41 -21.04 10.30
N LEU A 260 -6.53 -21.59 10.72
CA LEU A 260 -7.22 -21.15 11.95
C LEU A 260 -6.38 -21.44 13.22
N ALA A 261 -5.66 -22.55 13.27
CA ALA A 261 -4.73 -22.84 14.37
C ALA A 261 -3.57 -21.82 14.41
N GLN A 262 -3.01 -21.47 13.26
CA GLN A 262 -1.99 -20.42 13.14
C GLN A 262 -2.50 -19.05 13.60
N ILE A 263 -3.72 -18.66 13.19
CA ILE A 263 -4.36 -17.40 13.60
C ILE A 263 -4.54 -17.36 15.13
N ARG A 264 -5.00 -18.44 15.73
CA ARG A 264 -5.16 -18.53 17.21
C ARG A 264 -3.82 -18.42 17.93
N ALA A 265 -2.81 -19.14 17.47
CA ALA A 265 -1.48 -19.10 18.08
C ALA A 265 -0.84 -17.69 17.99
N LEU A 266 -0.99 -17.00 16.85
CA LEU A 266 -0.56 -15.61 16.72
C LEU A 266 -1.35 -14.66 17.62
N ASN A 267 -2.67 -14.89 17.78
CA ASN A 267 -3.50 -14.10 18.68
C ASN A 267 -3.11 -14.30 20.16
N ASP A 268 -2.72 -15.52 20.55
CA ASP A 268 -2.24 -15.77 21.91
C ASP A 268 -0.92 -15.05 22.18
N LEU A 269 0.00 -15.03 21.20
CA LEU A 269 1.23 -14.23 21.29
C LEU A 269 0.91 -12.73 21.37
N ALA A 270 -0.02 -12.24 20.56
CA ALA A 270 -0.45 -10.83 20.59
C ALA A 270 -0.97 -10.45 21.98
N ARG A 271 -1.83 -11.28 22.59
CA ARG A 271 -2.34 -11.05 23.94
C ARG A 271 -1.25 -11.01 25.00
N GLN A 272 -0.24 -11.88 24.91
CA GLN A 272 0.91 -11.87 25.82
C GLN A 272 1.69 -10.55 25.72
N ARG A 273 1.70 -9.94 24.55
CA ARG A 273 2.32 -8.63 24.29
C ARG A 273 1.41 -7.43 24.63
N GLY A 274 0.16 -7.68 25.06
CA GLY A 274 -0.85 -6.63 25.27
C GLY A 274 -1.33 -5.96 23.98
N GLN A 275 -1.22 -6.66 22.84
CA GLN A 275 -1.61 -6.20 21.51
C GLN A 275 -2.79 -7.01 20.98
N THR A 276 -3.53 -6.44 20.04
CA THR A 276 -4.46 -7.19 19.18
C THR A 276 -3.70 -7.95 18.08
N LEU A 277 -4.34 -8.95 17.46
CA LEU A 277 -3.74 -9.67 16.34
C LEU A 277 -3.41 -8.75 15.14
N ALA A 278 -4.23 -7.73 14.90
CA ALA A 278 -3.95 -6.75 13.86
C ALA A 278 -2.72 -5.89 14.22
N GLU A 279 -2.62 -5.43 15.46
CA GLU A 279 -1.49 -4.64 15.92
C GLU A 279 -0.17 -5.41 15.83
N ILE A 280 -0.11 -6.68 16.29
CA ILE A 280 1.12 -7.46 16.20
C ILE A 280 1.51 -7.74 14.74
N ALA A 281 0.54 -7.97 13.84
CA ALA A 281 0.80 -8.22 12.42
C ALA A 281 1.41 -6.98 11.73
N LEU A 282 0.90 -5.79 12.03
CA LEU A 282 1.44 -4.53 11.51
C LEU A 282 2.78 -4.18 12.17
N ALA A 283 2.90 -4.36 13.49
CA ALA A 283 4.13 -4.13 14.25
C ALA A 283 5.28 -5.01 13.75
N TRP A 284 4.98 -6.30 13.44
CA TRP A 284 5.97 -7.23 12.89
C TRP A 284 6.51 -6.76 11.54
N LEU A 285 5.68 -6.22 10.66
CA LEU A 285 6.13 -5.63 9.41
C LEU A 285 7.00 -4.39 9.66
N LEU A 286 6.58 -3.52 10.57
CA LEU A 286 7.31 -2.30 10.94
C LEU A 286 8.59 -2.57 11.74
N HIS A 287 8.77 -3.78 12.28
CA HIS A 287 10.01 -4.21 12.91
C HIS A 287 11.16 -4.29 11.91
N HIS A 288 10.88 -4.58 10.64
CA HIS A 288 11.88 -4.63 9.59
C HIS A 288 12.26 -3.22 9.13
N ASP A 289 13.54 -2.89 9.20
CA ASP A 289 14.06 -1.55 8.85
C ASP A 289 13.83 -1.19 7.38
N GLU A 290 13.79 -2.19 6.49
CA GLU A 290 13.55 -2.02 5.05
C GLU A 290 12.11 -1.62 4.74
N VAL A 291 11.16 -1.96 5.64
CA VAL A 291 9.75 -1.57 5.47
C VAL A 291 9.56 -0.12 5.90
N THR A 292 9.37 0.76 4.94
CA THR A 292 9.15 2.18 5.20
C THR A 292 7.76 2.44 5.77
N THR A 293 6.73 1.78 5.22
CA THR A 293 5.34 2.00 5.62
C THR A 293 4.48 0.78 5.33
N VAL A 294 3.47 0.55 6.16
CA VAL A 294 2.44 -0.48 5.93
C VAL A 294 1.18 0.16 5.37
N LEU A 295 0.63 -0.42 4.30
CA LEU A 295 -0.54 0.09 3.63
C LEU A 295 -1.81 -0.59 4.16
N ILE A 296 -2.57 0.11 4.99
CA ILE A 296 -3.82 -0.40 5.52
C ILE A 296 -5.01 -0.02 4.63
N GLY A 297 -6.00 -0.90 4.55
CA GLY A 297 -7.34 -0.60 4.06
C GLY A 297 -8.32 -0.54 5.21
N ALA A 298 -9.27 0.39 5.17
CA ALA A 298 -10.30 0.54 6.20
C ALA A 298 -11.69 0.73 5.59
N SER A 299 -12.71 0.17 6.23
CA SER A 299 -14.13 0.41 5.93
C SER A 299 -14.84 1.23 7.01
N LYS A 300 -14.19 1.41 8.16
CA LYS A 300 -14.65 2.19 9.31
C LYS A 300 -13.48 2.99 9.88
N THR A 301 -13.73 4.19 10.37
CA THR A 301 -12.70 5.06 10.98
C THR A 301 -12.03 4.40 12.19
N GLN A 302 -12.78 3.62 12.98
CA GLN A 302 -12.23 2.90 14.12
C GLN A 302 -11.08 1.94 13.72
N GLN A 303 -11.14 1.31 12.55
CA GLN A 303 -10.07 0.44 12.08
C GLN A 303 -8.76 1.21 11.82
N ILE A 304 -8.85 2.46 11.40
CA ILE A 304 -7.67 3.33 11.28
C ILE A 304 -7.07 3.60 12.66
N LEU A 305 -7.92 3.99 13.63
CA LEU A 305 -7.52 4.30 15.00
C LEU A 305 -6.89 3.08 15.71
N ASP A 306 -7.42 1.89 15.46
CA ASP A 306 -6.86 0.66 16.04
C ASP A 306 -5.54 0.27 15.36
N ASN A 307 -5.46 0.37 14.04
CA ASN A 307 -4.26 -0.04 13.30
C ASN A 307 -3.04 0.87 13.56
N ILE A 308 -3.24 2.16 13.80
CA ILE A 308 -2.12 3.08 14.10
C ILE A 308 -1.46 2.78 15.45
N LYS A 309 -2.14 2.11 16.40
CA LYS A 309 -1.56 1.68 17.68
C LYS A 309 -0.40 0.70 17.49
N ALA A 310 -0.34 0.01 16.35
CA ALA A 310 0.75 -0.91 16.03
C ALA A 310 2.14 -0.26 16.12
N VAL A 311 2.25 1.06 15.93
CA VAL A 311 3.53 1.78 15.98
C VAL A 311 4.10 1.91 17.40
N GLU A 312 3.28 1.69 18.43
CA GLU A 312 3.69 1.82 19.84
C GLU A 312 4.60 0.67 20.31
N HIS A 313 4.47 -0.51 19.68
CA HIS A 313 5.15 -1.75 20.12
C HIS A 313 5.74 -2.53 18.93
N THR A 314 6.71 -1.95 18.22
CA THR A 314 7.36 -2.56 17.04
C THR A 314 8.61 -3.36 17.36
N THR A 315 9.08 -3.38 18.62
CA THR A 315 10.24 -4.16 19.04
C THR A 315 9.82 -5.59 19.40
N PHE A 316 10.53 -6.58 18.90
CA PHE A 316 10.32 -8.00 19.18
C PHE A 316 11.58 -8.61 19.80
N THR A 317 11.38 -9.55 20.72
CA THR A 317 12.49 -10.39 21.20
C THR A 317 12.82 -11.48 20.17
N PRO A 318 14.04 -12.05 20.17
CA PRO A 318 14.38 -13.17 19.30
C PRO A 318 13.44 -14.36 19.45
N ASP A 319 12.96 -14.65 20.67
CA ASP A 319 12.02 -15.75 20.94
C ASP A 319 10.65 -15.49 20.32
N GLU A 320 10.13 -14.28 20.39
CA GLU A 320 8.86 -13.90 19.75
C GLU A 320 8.95 -14.02 18.23
N LEU A 321 10.05 -13.56 17.61
CA LEU A 321 10.29 -13.73 16.17
C LEU A 321 10.37 -15.21 15.79
N ALA A 322 11.08 -16.03 16.57
CA ALA A 322 11.15 -17.47 16.34
C ALA A 322 9.78 -18.17 16.46
N VAL A 323 8.91 -17.69 17.36
CA VAL A 323 7.53 -18.19 17.48
C VAL A 323 6.73 -17.81 16.24
N ILE A 324 6.79 -16.56 15.78
CA ILE A 324 6.10 -16.10 14.56
C ILE A 324 6.59 -16.91 13.35
N ASP A 325 7.89 -17.10 13.19
CA ASP A 325 8.48 -17.87 12.10
C ASP A 325 8.01 -19.33 12.06
N ARG A 326 7.90 -19.94 13.21
CA ARG A 326 7.41 -21.34 13.33
C ARG A 326 5.92 -21.45 13.01
N ILE A 327 5.11 -20.45 13.40
CA ILE A 327 3.66 -20.44 13.15
C ILE A 327 3.38 -20.15 11.68
N SER A 328 4.16 -19.27 11.05
CA SER A 328 3.89 -18.78 9.67
C SER A 328 4.33 -19.76 8.56
N LYS A 329 5.15 -20.74 8.89
CA LYS A 329 5.56 -21.82 7.98
C LYS A 329 4.47 -22.88 7.87
#